data_fb237d8fa3ec35e81b33cf8df06b9ae6
#
_entry.id   fb237d8fa3ec35e81b33cf8df06b9ae6
#
_cell.length_a   1.000
_cell.length_b   1.000
_cell.length_c   1.000
_cell.angle_alpha   90.00
_cell.angle_beta   90.00
_cell.angle_gamma   90.00
#
_symmetry.space_group_name_H-M   'P 1'
#
loop_
_entity.id
_entity.type
_entity.pdbx_description
1 polymer ?
#
loop_
_entity_poly.entity_id
_entity_poly.type
_entity_poly.pdbx_seq_one_letter_code
_entity_poly.pdbx_strand_id
1 'polypeptide(L)'
;MEMTAAAFAPALAAQEPGRAPANLQKMLEPPTGKVPVVIDTDTFNEIDDQYAVAYGILSPDRMDVEAIYAAPFVNARSKSAGEGMEKSYQEILRILKFLGRSSDGFAFRGSERFFAGAGKPVDSPAARDLIKRAMQPRPTPLYVLALGCPANVASAILLEPKIKEKMVVVWLGGTTHQWPSAREFNLNQDLPADRVLFDSGVPLVQIPTKNVSEHLRTTLPELQRQLKGRSRLGDYLFDQFVEYEKIHTQGKGPNYPYSKVIWDISVIAWIVDPKWAPSELVTSPVLTDDFRWKQESGRHQIRVATNMLRDPIFHDLFEKLARSGR
;
A
#
# COMPACT_ATOMS: atom_id res chain seq x y z
N MET A 1 24.54 57.93 31.01
CA MET A 1 23.43 57.12 31.56
C MET A 1 22.78 56.45 30.34
N GLU A 2 23.34 55.32 29.93
CA GLU A 2 22.87 54.58 28.77
C GLU A 2 21.93 53.47 29.23
N MET A 3 20.71 53.53 28.71
CA MET A 3 19.70 52.48 28.95
C MET A 3 19.88 51.39 27.87
N THR A 4 20.33 50.25 28.28
CA THR A 4 20.39 49.02 27.46
C THR A 4 18.99 48.40 27.39
N ALA A 5 18.42 48.37 26.18
CA ALA A 5 17.19 47.67 25.89
C ALA A 5 17.46 46.17 25.79
N ALA A 6 16.89 45.40 26.70
CA ALA A 6 16.93 43.95 26.63
C ALA A 6 15.90 43.46 25.58
N ALA A 7 16.38 42.80 24.53
CA ALA A 7 15.53 42.14 23.53
C ALA A 7 14.94 40.84 24.11
N PHE A 8 13.63 40.80 24.23
CA PHE A 8 12.89 39.54 24.54
C PHE A 8 12.95 38.65 23.29
N ALA A 9 13.63 37.51 23.40
CA ALA A 9 13.49 36.42 22.44
C ALA A 9 12.12 35.72 22.67
N PRO A 10 11.36 35.39 21.60
CA PRO A 10 10.13 34.66 21.78
C PRO A 10 10.42 33.24 22.28
N ALA A 11 9.77 32.84 23.36
CA ALA A 11 9.83 31.49 23.89
C ALA A 11 9.30 30.51 22.82
N LEU A 12 10.14 29.56 22.38
CA LEU A 12 9.67 28.38 21.64
C LEU A 12 8.66 27.67 22.55
N ALA A 13 7.40 27.61 22.09
CA ALA A 13 6.40 26.80 22.74
C ALA A 13 6.87 25.33 22.75
N ALA A 14 7.06 24.81 23.95
CA ALA A 14 7.39 23.39 24.15
C ALA A 14 6.26 22.56 23.52
N GLN A 15 6.56 21.77 22.49
CA GLN A 15 5.62 20.81 21.92
C GLN A 15 5.36 19.75 22.98
N GLU A 16 4.08 19.51 23.28
CA GLU A 16 3.68 18.40 24.15
C GLU A 16 4.20 17.08 23.54
N PRO A 17 4.83 16.19 24.33
CA PRO A 17 5.32 14.91 23.83
C PRO A 17 4.14 14.09 23.27
N GLY A 18 4.21 13.70 21.98
CA GLY A 18 3.29 12.77 21.33
C GLY A 18 2.24 13.37 20.39
N ARG A 19 2.11 14.69 20.28
CA ARG A 19 1.19 15.29 19.30
C ARG A 19 1.94 15.60 18.00
N ALA A 20 1.60 14.87 16.92
CA ALA A 20 2.10 15.21 15.59
C ALA A 20 1.75 16.67 15.25
N PRO A 21 2.58 17.41 14.50
CA PRO A 21 2.24 18.73 14.00
C PRO A 21 0.83 18.71 13.36
N ALA A 22 0.04 19.74 13.59
CA ALA A 22 -1.36 19.81 13.14
C ALA A 22 -1.53 19.58 11.61
N ASN A 23 -0.51 19.90 10.81
CA ASN A 23 -0.47 19.61 9.37
C ASN A 23 -0.39 18.12 9.08
N LEU A 24 0.40 17.32 9.83
CA LEU A 24 0.53 15.88 9.63
C LEU A 24 -0.75 15.14 10.04
N GLN A 25 -1.43 15.58 11.10
CA GLN A 25 -2.71 15.02 11.50
C GLN A 25 -3.78 15.26 10.42
N LYS A 26 -3.80 16.45 9.80
CA LYS A 26 -4.71 16.75 8.69
C LYS A 26 -4.47 15.85 7.48
N MET A 27 -3.23 15.42 7.23
CA MET A 27 -2.90 14.50 6.14
C MET A 27 -3.49 13.09 6.34
N LEU A 28 -3.88 12.71 7.55
CA LEU A 28 -4.56 11.45 7.84
C LEU A 28 -6.06 11.46 7.50
N GLU A 29 -6.64 12.63 7.19
CA GLU A 29 -8.03 12.67 6.74
C GLU A 29 -8.17 12.07 5.33
N PRO A 30 -9.25 11.30 5.06
CA PRO A 30 -9.49 10.75 3.74
C PRO A 30 -9.54 11.84 2.66
N PRO A 31 -8.93 11.62 1.49
CA PRO A 31 -8.88 12.62 0.43
C PRO A 31 -10.26 12.86 -0.19
N THR A 32 -10.62 14.12 -0.43
CA THR A 32 -11.92 14.53 -1.00
C THR A 32 -11.91 14.77 -2.50
N GLY A 33 -10.74 14.75 -3.15
CA GLY A 33 -10.57 14.99 -4.56
C GLY A 33 -9.59 14.03 -5.22
N LYS A 34 -9.15 14.37 -6.44
CA LYS A 34 -8.11 13.66 -7.15
C LYS A 34 -6.76 13.93 -6.47
N VAL A 35 -5.97 12.87 -6.23
CA VAL A 35 -4.67 12.94 -5.56
C VAL A 35 -3.55 12.33 -6.40
N PRO A 36 -2.31 12.85 -6.29
CA PRO A 36 -1.14 12.20 -6.87
C PRO A 36 -0.80 10.93 -6.11
N VAL A 37 -0.51 9.86 -6.84
CA VAL A 37 -0.33 8.51 -6.29
C VAL A 37 0.91 7.85 -6.88
N VAL A 38 1.65 7.11 -6.05
CA VAL A 38 2.55 6.05 -6.49
C VAL A 38 2.09 4.72 -5.87
N ILE A 39 2.29 3.61 -6.59
CA ILE A 39 1.89 2.27 -6.14
C ILE A 39 3.17 1.45 -5.92
N ASP A 40 3.37 0.92 -4.71
CA ASP A 40 4.47 0.02 -4.35
C ASP A 40 3.88 -1.39 -4.17
N THR A 41 4.27 -2.37 -5.00
CA THR A 41 3.51 -3.62 -5.19
C THR A 41 4.42 -4.82 -5.45
N ASP A 42 4.15 -5.94 -4.82
CA ASP A 42 4.81 -7.22 -5.07
C ASP A 42 4.00 -8.13 -6.03
N THR A 43 3.61 -7.55 -7.14
CA THR A 43 2.63 -7.95 -8.17
C THR A 43 2.68 -9.42 -8.60
N PHE A 44 3.77 -10.14 -8.37
CA PHE A 44 3.91 -11.57 -8.70
C PHE A 44 3.83 -12.49 -7.48
N ASN A 45 3.67 -11.93 -6.29
CA ASN A 45 3.52 -12.68 -5.04
C ASN A 45 2.31 -13.63 -5.10
N GLU A 46 1.15 -13.09 -5.36
CA GLU A 46 -0.12 -13.82 -5.59
C GLU A 46 -0.74 -13.43 -6.94
N ILE A 47 -2.02 -13.08 -6.98
CA ILE A 47 -2.76 -12.68 -8.19
C ILE A 47 -3.66 -11.46 -7.97
N ASP A 48 -3.61 -10.81 -6.83
CA ASP A 48 -4.51 -9.73 -6.40
C ASP A 48 -3.94 -8.32 -6.65
N ASP A 49 -2.63 -8.15 -6.54
CA ASP A 49 -1.95 -6.92 -6.93
C ASP A 49 -2.26 -6.47 -8.36
N GLN A 50 -2.39 -7.42 -9.31
CA GLN A 50 -2.71 -7.11 -10.70
C GLN A 50 -4.06 -6.39 -10.83
N TYR A 51 -5.05 -6.83 -10.03
CA TYR A 51 -6.34 -6.14 -9.94
C TYR A 51 -6.18 -4.74 -9.36
N ALA A 52 -5.38 -4.60 -8.31
CA ALA A 52 -5.15 -3.33 -7.63
C ALA A 52 -4.42 -2.32 -8.52
N VAL A 53 -3.32 -2.72 -9.17
CA VAL A 53 -2.58 -1.87 -10.12
C VAL A 53 -3.49 -1.40 -11.26
N ALA A 54 -4.26 -2.32 -11.85
CA ALA A 54 -5.22 -1.97 -12.89
C ALA A 54 -6.30 -1.02 -12.37
N TYR A 55 -6.85 -1.29 -11.18
CA TYR A 55 -7.88 -0.47 -10.56
C TYR A 55 -7.39 0.96 -10.31
N GLY A 56 -6.18 1.13 -9.79
CA GLY A 56 -5.56 2.43 -9.59
C GLY A 56 -5.43 3.23 -10.89
N ILE A 57 -4.88 2.63 -11.94
CA ILE A 57 -4.70 3.28 -13.25
C ILE A 57 -6.05 3.61 -13.91
N LEU A 58 -7.04 2.75 -13.73
CA LEU A 58 -8.40 2.92 -14.29
C LEU A 58 -9.31 3.82 -13.43
N SER A 59 -8.78 4.49 -12.43
CA SER A 59 -9.49 5.46 -11.59
C SER A 59 -8.95 6.90 -11.73
N PRO A 60 -8.83 7.46 -12.96
CA PRO A 60 -8.19 8.75 -13.21
C PRO A 60 -8.98 9.95 -12.65
N ASP A 61 -10.22 9.75 -12.28
CA ASP A 61 -11.09 10.71 -11.58
C ASP A 61 -10.66 10.90 -10.11
N ARG A 62 -10.05 9.88 -9.50
CA ARG A 62 -9.64 9.89 -8.11
C ARG A 62 -8.13 9.91 -7.91
N MET A 63 -7.39 9.34 -8.83
CA MET A 63 -5.94 9.17 -8.73
C MET A 63 -5.21 9.65 -9.98
N ASP A 64 -4.10 10.33 -9.76
CA ASP A 64 -3.08 10.54 -10.77
C ASP A 64 -1.90 9.61 -10.45
N VAL A 65 -1.92 8.42 -11.05
CA VAL A 65 -0.83 7.44 -10.83
C VAL A 65 0.40 7.91 -11.56
N GLU A 66 1.40 8.35 -10.81
CA GLU A 66 2.64 8.91 -11.34
C GLU A 66 3.75 7.87 -11.54
N ALA A 67 3.75 6.80 -10.72
CA ALA A 67 4.73 5.71 -10.84
C ALA A 67 4.22 4.41 -10.18
N ILE A 68 4.87 3.30 -10.56
CA ILE A 68 4.69 1.98 -9.92
C ILE A 68 6.08 1.42 -9.57
N TYR A 69 6.23 0.94 -8.35
CA TYR A 69 7.46 0.37 -7.81
C TYR A 69 7.28 -1.12 -7.56
N ALA A 70 8.25 -1.92 -8.01
CA ALA A 70 8.27 -3.34 -7.71
C ALA A 70 8.80 -3.58 -6.30
N ALA A 71 7.97 -4.10 -5.40
CA ALA A 71 8.37 -4.47 -4.05
C ALA A 71 9.02 -5.87 -4.02
N PRO A 72 9.94 -6.13 -3.07
CA PRO A 72 10.51 -7.45 -2.87
C PRO A 72 9.54 -8.38 -2.15
N PHE A 73 9.60 -9.68 -2.49
CA PHE A 73 8.91 -10.73 -1.73
C PHE A 73 9.66 -12.06 -1.79
N VAL A 74 9.41 -12.92 -0.81
CA VAL A 74 9.89 -14.31 -0.79
C VAL A 74 8.74 -15.24 -0.41
N ASN A 75 8.47 -16.21 -1.28
CA ASN A 75 7.50 -17.30 -1.03
C ASN A 75 7.83 -18.49 -1.95
N ALA A 76 6.87 -19.39 -2.16
CA ALA A 76 7.05 -20.53 -3.07
C ALA A 76 7.31 -20.14 -4.54
N ARG A 77 7.01 -18.90 -4.94
CA ARG A 77 7.18 -18.37 -6.30
C ARG A 77 8.50 -17.62 -6.50
N SER A 78 9.27 -17.32 -5.43
CA SER A 78 10.57 -16.65 -5.52
C SER A 78 11.55 -17.16 -4.44
N LYS A 79 12.81 -17.33 -4.81
CA LYS A 79 13.87 -17.89 -3.94
C LYS A 79 14.58 -16.78 -3.13
N SER A 80 14.43 -15.53 -3.53
CA SER A 80 15.06 -14.38 -2.88
C SER A 80 14.20 -13.12 -3.06
N ALA A 81 14.41 -12.14 -2.21
CA ALA A 81 13.75 -10.82 -2.30
C ALA A 81 13.97 -10.16 -3.67
N GLY A 82 15.21 -10.20 -4.19
CA GLY A 82 15.56 -9.66 -5.50
C GLY A 82 14.91 -10.41 -6.67
N GLU A 83 14.80 -11.74 -6.61
CA GLU A 83 14.04 -12.51 -7.60
C GLU A 83 12.55 -12.16 -7.56
N GLY A 84 11.99 -12.03 -6.35
CA GLY A 84 10.59 -11.60 -6.16
C GLY A 84 10.34 -10.22 -6.75
N MET A 85 11.20 -9.25 -6.43
CA MET A 85 11.13 -7.90 -6.97
C MET A 85 11.21 -7.89 -8.51
N GLU A 86 12.13 -8.64 -9.11
CA GLU A 86 12.26 -8.67 -10.57
C GLU A 86 11.02 -9.31 -11.24
N LYS A 87 10.47 -10.38 -10.66
CA LYS A 87 9.22 -10.99 -11.14
C LYS A 87 8.05 -10.01 -11.04
N SER A 88 7.96 -9.26 -9.95
CA SER A 88 6.96 -8.21 -9.79
C SER A 88 7.13 -7.11 -10.83
N TYR A 89 8.36 -6.68 -11.09
CA TYR A 89 8.64 -5.69 -12.14
C TYR A 89 8.17 -6.15 -13.52
N GLN A 90 8.47 -7.41 -13.90
CA GLN A 90 8.04 -7.97 -15.18
C GLN A 90 6.52 -8.08 -15.28
N GLU A 91 5.84 -8.39 -14.19
CA GLU A 91 4.39 -8.44 -14.15
C GLU A 91 3.76 -7.04 -14.25
N ILE A 92 4.35 -6.03 -13.61
CA ILE A 92 3.96 -4.62 -13.80
C ILE A 92 4.02 -4.23 -15.28
N LEU A 93 5.13 -4.55 -15.97
CA LEU A 93 5.28 -4.27 -17.40
C LEU A 93 4.18 -4.94 -18.23
N ARG A 94 3.79 -6.17 -17.87
CA ARG A 94 2.70 -6.90 -18.55
C ARG A 94 1.36 -6.21 -18.38
N ILE A 95 1.02 -5.77 -17.17
CA ILE A 95 -0.23 -5.04 -16.90
C ILE A 95 -0.26 -3.71 -17.66
N LEU A 96 0.85 -2.95 -17.62
CA LEU A 96 0.97 -1.70 -18.38
C LEU A 96 0.76 -1.90 -19.87
N LYS A 97 1.27 -3.00 -20.45
CA LYS A 97 1.05 -3.35 -21.85
C LYS A 97 -0.43 -3.58 -22.17
N PHE A 98 -1.18 -4.28 -21.29
CA PHE A 98 -2.63 -4.43 -21.46
C PHE A 98 -3.37 -3.10 -21.41
N LEU A 99 -2.89 -2.17 -20.59
CA LEU A 99 -3.46 -0.83 -20.43
C LEU A 99 -2.97 0.18 -21.47
N GLY A 100 -2.10 -0.24 -22.41
CA GLY A 100 -1.54 0.64 -23.46
C GLY A 100 -0.67 1.77 -22.89
N ARG A 101 -0.06 1.58 -21.71
CA ARG A 101 0.74 2.59 -21.02
C ARG A 101 2.24 2.28 -21.11
N SER A 102 3.06 3.31 -21.43
CA SER A 102 4.52 3.17 -21.39
C SER A 102 5.00 2.94 -19.95
N SER A 103 6.03 2.10 -19.81
CA SER A 103 6.73 1.89 -18.55
C SER A 103 7.85 2.91 -18.30
N ASP A 104 8.26 3.66 -19.32
CA ASP A 104 9.40 4.58 -19.24
C ASP A 104 9.12 5.75 -18.29
N GLY A 105 9.96 5.90 -17.26
CA GLY A 105 9.77 6.89 -16.20
C GLY A 105 8.53 6.65 -15.33
N PHE A 106 7.92 5.46 -15.45
CA PHE A 106 6.68 5.10 -14.76
C PHE A 106 6.80 3.82 -13.92
N ALA A 107 7.52 2.80 -14.39
CA ALA A 107 7.78 1.57 -13.64
C ALA A 107 9.25 1.51 -13.19
N PHE A 108 9.49 1.19 -11.91
CA PHE A 108 10.84 1.18 -11.34
C PHE A 108 11.09 -0.11 -10.57
N ARG A 109 12.31 -0.65 -10.70
CA ARG A 109 12.78 -1.73 -9.84
C ARG A 109 13.00 -1.21 -8.42
N GLY A 110 12.56 -1.99 -7.46
CA GLY A 110 12.71 -1.69 -6.04
C GLY A 110 13.91 -2.35 -5.39
N SER A 111 13.78 -2.60 -4.11
CA SER A 111 14.79 -3.23 -3.27
C SER A 111 15.04 -4.67 -3.69
N GLU A 112 16.32 -5.05 -3.84
CA GLU A 112 16.72 -6.43 -4.15
C GLU A 112 16.90 -7.30 -2.90
N ARG A 113 16.75 -6.73 -1.73
CA ARG A 113 16.88 -7.39 -0.42
C ARG A 113 15.98 -6.73 0.61
N PHE A 114 15.67 -7.45 1.66
CA PHE A 114 15.08 -6.90 2.87
C PHE A 114 16.11 -6.12 3.69
N PHE A 115 15.68 -5.39 4.71
CA PHE A 115 16.58 -4.67 5.59
C PHE A 115 17.51 -5.64 6.32
N ALA A 116 18.80 -5.34 6.33
CA ALA A 116 19.76 -6.10 7.12
C ALA A 116 19.94 -5.45 8.48
N GLY A 117 19.40 -6.07 9.53
CA GLY A 117 19.47 -5.54 10.89
C GLY A 117 18.66 -4.26 11.08
N ALA A 118 18.82 -3.60 12.21
CA ALA A 118 18.08 -2.38 12.51
C ALA A 118 18.45 -1.24 11.56
N GLY A 119 17.53 -0.89 10.65
CA GLY A 119 17.52 0.40 9.99
C GLY A 119 18.54 0.65 8.87
N LYS A 120 19.01 -0.39 8.14
CA LYS A 120 19.85 -0.15 6.95
C LYS A 120 19.00 -0.10 5.68
N PRO A 121 18.71 1.10 5.13
CA PRO A 121 17.90 1.26 3.93
C PRO A 121 18.57 0.64 2.71
N VAL A 122 17.77 0.32 1.71
CA VAL A 122 18.20 -0.11 0.40
C VAL A 122 18.06 1.04 -0.58
N ASP A 123 19.18 1.50 -1.11
CA ASP A 123 19.21 2.55 -2.13
C ASP A 123 18.84 1.95 -3.49
N SER A 124 17.55 1.96 -3.81
CA SER A 124 17.00 1.40 -5.04
C SER A 124 16.46 2.48 -5.99
N PRO A 125 16.27 2.18 -7.30
CA PRO A 125 15.62 3.10 -8.23
C PRO A 125 14.24 3.57 -7.74
N ALA A 126 13.43 2.68 -7.16
CA ALA A 126 12.13 3.00 -6.59
C ALA A 126 12.23 3.98 -5.40
N ALA A 127 13.14 3.72 -4.45
CA ALA A 127 13.34 4.60 -3.30
C ALA A 127 13.78 6.01 -3.72
N ARG A 128 14.70 6.10 -4.68
CA ARG A 128 15.18 7.39 -5.24
C ARG A 128 14.06 8.14 -5.97
N ASP A 129 13.29 7.46 -6.79
CA ASP A 129 12.16 8.08 -7.51
C ASP A 129 11.08 8.55 -6.54
N LEU A 130 10.75 7.75 -5.50
CA LEU A 130 9.82 8.14 -4.44
C LEU A 130 10.28 9.43 -3.73
N ILE A 131 11.54 9.51 -3.33
CA ILE A 131 12.12 10.72 -2.72
C ILE A 131 11.96 11.90 -3.67
N LYS A 132 12.36 11.75 -4.94
CA LYS A 132 12.28 12.80 -5.95
C LYS A 132 10.84 13.32 -6.10
N ARG A 133 9.84 12.42 -6.19
CA ARG A 133 8.43 12.81 -6.36
C ARG A 133 7.85 13.43 -5.10
N ALA A 134 8.13 12.87 -3.92
CA ALA A 134 7.65 13.42 -2.66
C ALA A 134 8.19 14.84 -2.39
N MET A 135 9.42 15.12 -2.81
CA MET A 135 10.04 16.44 -2.63
C MET A 135 9.60 17.49 -3.66
N GLN A 136 8.84 17.12 -4.70
CA GLN A 136 8.28 18.10 -5.64
C GLN A 136 7.27 19.02 -4.94
N PRO A 137 7.28 20.33 -5.23
CA PRO A 137 6.22 21.23 -4.76
C PRO A 137 4.86 20.80 -5.31
N ARG A 138 3.89 20.60 -4.42
CA ARG A 138 2.52 20.20 -4.80
C ARG A 138 1.49 20.69 -3.78
N PRO A 139 0.22 20.94 -4.21
CA PRO A 139 -0.82 21.47 -3.32
C PRO A 139 -1.36 20.40 -2.35
N THR A 140 -1.22 19.12 -2.70
CA THR A 140 -1.67 17.96 -1.91
C THR A 140 -0.50 17.02 -1.67
N PRO A 141 -0.46 16.26 -0.56
CA PRO A 141 0.58 15.26 -0.34
C PRO A 141 0.58 14.20 -1.44
N LEU A 142 1.74 13.57 -1.66
CA LEU A 142 1.85 12.37 -2.47
C LEU A 142 1.29 11.17 -1.68
N TYR A 143 0.36 10.41 -2.25
CA TYR A 143 -0.12 9.17 -1.65
C TYR A 143 0.71 7.98 -2.14
N VAL A 144 1.29 7.25 -1.20
CA VAL A 144 2.08 6.04 -1.47
C VAL A 144 1.23 4.84 -1.11
N LEU A 145 0.75 4.12 -2.12
CA LEU A 145 -0.10 2.94 -1.96
C LEU A 145 0.80 1.71 -1.90
N ALA A 146 1.11 1.26 -0.70
CA ALA A 146 1.97 0.10 -0.46
C ALA A 146 1.11 -1.16 -0.31
N LEU A 147 1.24 -2.08 -1.26
CA LEU A 147 0.45 -3.31 -1.36
C LEU A 147 1.21 -4.52 -0.78
N GLY A 148 2.55 -4.48 -0.84
CA GLY A 148 3.43 -5.54 -0.35
C GLY A 148 4.26 -5.14 0.88
N CYS A 149 5.40 -5.82 1.04
CA CYS A 149 6.42 -5.47 2.03
C CYS A 149 6.92 -4.03 1.80
N PRO A 150 6.90 -3.13 2.80
CA PRO A 150 7.17 -1.70 2.61
C PRO A 150 8.66 -1.34 2.52
N ALA A 151 9.54 -2.27 2.11
CA ALA A 151 10.98 -2.06 2.07
C ALA A 151 11.42 -0.85 1.24
N ASN A 152 10.75 -0.57 0.11
CA ASN A 152 11.04 0.60 -0.72
C ASN A 152 10.65 1.91 -0.02
N VAL A 153 9.45 1.94 0.56
CA VAL A 153 8.90 3.11 1.27
C VAL A 153 9.72 3.42 2.51
N ALA A 154 10.01 2.39 3.32
CA ALA A 154 10.84 2.52 4.52
C ALA A 154 12.25 2.98 4.19
N SER A 155 12.84 2.45 3.10
CA SER A 155 14.15 2.92 2.60
C SER A 155 14.13 4.40 2.24
N ALA A 156 13.12 4.84 1.49
CA ALA A 156 12.99 6.24 1.11
C ALA A 156 12.87 7.16 2.34
N ILE A 157 12.10 6.77 3.36
CA ILE A 157 11.94 7.53 4.61
C ILE A 157 13.27 7.65 5.36
N LEU A 158 14.07 6.59 5.41
CA LEU A 158 15.36 6.61 6.11
C LEU A 158 16.45 7.37 5.33
N LEU A 159 16.43 7.31 3.98
CA LEU A 159 17.37 8.05 3.12
C LEU A 159 17.09 9.55 3.09
N GLU A 160 15.82 9.96 3.11
CA GLU A 160 15.40 11.37 3.13
C GLU A 160 14.21 11.57 4.09
N PRO A 161 14.48 11.77 5.40
CA PRO A 161 13.42 11.89 6.40
C PRO A 161 12.40 13.02 6.19
N LYS A 162 12.74 14.04 5.39
CA LYS A 162 11.85 15.17 5.11
C LYS A 162 10.63 14.79 4.27
N ILE A 163 10.68 13.66 3.55
CA ILE A 163 9.53 13.21 2.75
C ILE A 163 8.32 12.85 3.61
N LYS A 164 8.50 12.54 4.90
CA LYS A 164 7.39 12.27 5.84
C LYS A 164 6.37 13.41 5.92
N GLU A 165 6.83 14.64 5.73
CA GLU A 165 5.97 15.82 5.75
C GLU A 165 5.30 16.10 4.40
N LYS A 166 5.59 15.29 3.38
CA LYS A 166 5.17 15.49 1.99
C LYS A 166 4.32 14.37 1.42
N MET A 167 4.18 13.26 2.16
CA MET A 167 3.46 12.09 1.67
C MET A 167 2.58 11.45 2.74
N VAL A 168 1.61 10.67 2.29
CA VAL A 168 0.78 9.79 3.11
C VAL A 168 1.02 8.37 2.63
N VAL A 169 1.33 7.46 3.54
CA VAL A 169 1.45 6.03 3.22
C VAL A 169 0.13 5.34 3.50
N VAL A 170 -0.47 4.67 2.51
CA VAL A 170 -1.61 3.78 2.68
C VAL A 170 -1.12 2.37 2.47
N TRP A 171 -1.08 1.57 3.52
CA TRP A 171 -0.41 0.28 3.52
C TRP A 171 -1.34 -0.88 3.88
N LEU A 172 -1.39 -1.89 3.00
CA LEU A 172 -1.98 -3.18 3.32
C LEU A 172 -0.98 -4.01 4.10
N GLY A 173 -1.22 -4.18 5.38
CA GLY A 173 -0.33 -5.01 6.19
C GLY A 173 -0.72 -5.12 7.65
N GLY A 174 -0.24 -6.20 8.25
CA GLY A 174 -0.58 -6.58 9.60
C GLY A 174 -2.05 -6.98 9.76
N THR A 175 -2.44 -7.12 11.01
CA THR A 175 -3.80 -7.45 11.45
C THR A 175 -4.40 -6.27 12.20
N THR A 176 -5.67 -6.34 12.58
CA THR A 176 -6.27 -5.38 13.52
C THR A 176 -5.52 -5.42 14.86
N HIS A 177 -5.42 -4.27 15.54
CA HIS A 177 -4.61 -4.16 16.77
C HIS A 177 -5.14 -5.00 17.96
N GLN A 178 -6.38 -5.47 17.87
CA GLN A 178 -6.99 -6.39 18.84
C GLN A 178 -6.71 -7.88 18.52
N TRP A 179 -6.12 -8.17 17.36
CA TRP A 179 -5.79 -9.54 16.98
C TRP A 179 -4.59 -10.05 17.79
N PRO A 180 -4.55 -11.34 18.16
CA PRO A 180 -3.48 -11.87 19.02
C PRO A 180 -2.06 -11.76 18.46
N SER A 181 -1.93 -11.67 17.13
CA SER A 181 -0.64 -11.53 16.44
C SER A 181 -0.78 -10.54 15.29
N ALA A 182 0.24 -9.71 15.09
CA ALA A 182 0.35 -8.82 13.94
C ALA A 182 0.75 -9.56 12.65
N ARG A 183 1.18 -10.83 12.74
CA ARG A 183 1.71 -11.61 11.62
C ARG A 183 0.69 -11.76 10.50
N GLU A 184 1.07 -11.30 9.34
CA GLU A 184 0.50 -11.62 8.05
C GLU A 184 1.60 -11.58 6.99
N PHE A 185 1.31 -11.81 5.72
CA PHE A 185 2.34 -12.02 4.72
C PHE A 185 3.26 -10.81 4.56
N ASN A 186 2.72 -9.61 4.30
CA ASN A 186 3.50 -8.40 4.03
C ASN A 186 4.37 -8.02 5.24
N LEU A 187 3.77 -7.97 6.43
CA LEU A 187 4.46 -7.66 7.67
C LEU A 187 5.51 -8.70 8.06
N ASN A 188 5.32 -9.96 7.68
CA ASN A 188 6.29 -11.02 8.02
C ASN A 188 7.53 -11.02 7.12
N GLN A 189 7.55 -10.26 6.03
CA GLN A 189 8.69 -10.21 5.12
C GLN A 189 9.86 -9.38 5.68
N ASP A 190 9.58 -8.22 6.31
CA ASP A 190 10.63 -7.30 6.75
C ASP A 190 10.20 -6.47 7.97
N LEU A 191 10.18 -7.10 9.14
CA LEU A 191 9.80 -6.44 10.40
C LEU A 191 10.53 -5.10 10.68
N PRO A 192 11.84 -4.93 10.39
CA PRO A 192 12.49 -3.63 10.51
C PRO A 192 11.91 -2.55 9.59
N ALA A 193 11.52 -2.88 8.36
CA ALA A 193 10.88 -1.93 7.43
C ALA A 193 9.48 -1.54 7.92
N ASP A 194 8.70 -2.49 8.42
CA ASP A 194 7.37 -2.21 9.00
C ASP A 194 7.46 -1.25 10.18
N ARG A 195 8.45 -1.43 11.06
CA ARG A 195 8.69 -0.53 12.20
C ARG A 195 8.95 0.90 11.76
N VAL A 196 9.62 1.11 10.63
CA VAL A 196 9.82 2.47 10.10
C VAL A 196 8.47 3.15 9.85
N LEU A 197 7.47 2.43 9.33
CA LEU A 197 6.14 3.02 9.10
C LEU A 197 5.47 3.43 10.41
N PHE A 198 5.52 2.58 11.44
CA PHE A 198 4.86 2.84 12.74
C PHE A 198 5.63 3.79 13.66
N ASP A 199 6.96 3.90 13.50
CA ASP A 199 7.81 4.64 14.44
C ASP A 199 8.29 5.99 13.90
N SER A 200 8.32 6.19 12.58
CA SER A 200 8.89 7.40 11.97
C SER A 200 8.02 8.65 12.11
N GLY A 201 6.73 8.48 12.41
CA GLY A 201 5.76 9.58 12.41
C GLY A 201 5.29 10.01 11.02
N VAL A 202 5.57 9.22 9.97
CA VAL A 202 4.94 9.43 8.65
C VAL A 202 3.43 9.30 8.78
N PRO A 203 2.61 10.16 8.13
CA PRO A 203 1.17 9.93 8.04
C PRO A 203 0.88 8.56 7.45
N LEU A 204 0.41 7.63 8.28
CA LEU A 204 0.15 6.23 7.94
C LEU A 204 -1.35 5.94 8.00
N VAL A 205 -1.87 5.35 6.94
CA VAL A 205 -3.17 4.71 6.89
C VAL A 205 -2.92 3.21 6.78
N GLN A 206 -3.15 2.47 7.84
CA GLN A 206 -3.05 1.01 7.84
C GLN A 206 -4.37 0.40 7.36
N ILE A 207 -4.27 -0.55 6.43
CA ILE A 207 -5.38 -1.41 6.01
C ILE A 207 -5.08 -2.82 6.53
N PRO A 208 -5.67 -3.25 7.65
CA PRO A 208 -5.44 -4.58 8.20
C PRO A 208 -5.99 -5.68 7.29
N THR A 209 -5.34 -6.86 7.31
CA THR A 209 -5.83 -8.03 6.58
C THR A 209 -7.01 -8.68 7.30
N LYS A 210 -6.84 -9.10 8.56
CA LYS A 210 -7.86 -9.80 9.34
C LYS A 210 -8.98 -8.86 9.79
N ASN A 211 -10.20 -9.31 9.64
CA ASN A 211 -11.46 -8.61 9.94
C ASN A 211 -11.70 -7.34 9.09
N VAL A 212 -10.85 -7.04 8.11
CA VAL A 212 -10.98 -5.86 7.25
C VAL A 212 -10.90 -6.26 5.78
N SER A 213 -9.70 -6.42 5.21
CA SER A 213 -9.55 -6.72 3.77
C SER A 213 -9.99 -8.14 3.41
N GLU A 214 -10.04 -9.08 4.35
CA GLU A 214 -10.49 -10.46 4.10
C GLU A 214 -11.96 -10.59 3.64
N HIS A 215 -12.74 -9.51 3.75
CA HIS A 215 -14.11 -9.45 3.20
C HIS A 215 -14.12 -9.35 1.67
N LEU A 216 -13.01 -8.96 1.03
CA LEU A 216 -12.92 -8.77 -0.42
C LEU A 216 -12.70 -10.09 -1.16
N ARG A 217 -13.63 -11.03 -0.97
CA ARG A 217 -13.61 -12.35 -1.61
C ARG A 217 -14.37 -12.34 -2.92
N THR A 218 -13.80 -13.05 -3.91
CA THR A 218 -14.48 -13.34 -5.18
C THR A 218 -14.32 -14.82 -5.53
N THR A 219 -15.08 -15.26 -6.53
CA THR A 219 -15.13 -16.64 -7.00
C THR A 219 -15.01 -16.71 -8.52
N LEU A 220 -14.63 -17.86 -9.06
CA LEU A 220 -14.55 -18.07 -10.51
C LEU A 220 -15.85 -17.76 -11.24
N PRO A 221 -17.05 -18.20 -10.78
CA PRO A 221 -18.33 -17.86 -11.43
C PRO A 221 -18.59 -16.35 -11.48
N GLU A 222 -18.23 -15.62 -10.42
CA GLU A 222 -18.39 -14.16 -10.41
C GLU A 222 -17.46 -13.49 -11.43
N LEU A 223 -16.17 -13.87 -11.45
CA LEU A 223 -15.21 -13.34 -12.42
C LEU A 223 -15.56 -13.71 -13.86
N GLN A 224 -16.08 -14.93 -14.09
CA GLN A 224 -16.56 -15.34 -15.41
C GLN A 224 -17.70 -14.43 -15.89
N ARG A 225 -18.64 -14.12 -15.02
CA ARG A 225 -19.77 -13.23 -15.35
C ARG A 225 -19.31 -11.79 -15.56
N GLN A 226 -18.35 -11.30 -14.77
CA GLN A 226 -18.00 -9.88 -14.72
C GLN A 226 -16.86 -9.50 -15.66
N LEU A 227 -15.90 -10.38 -15.94
CA LEU A 227 -14.68 -10.06 -16.67
C LEU A 227 -14.50 -10.84 -17.98
N LYS A 228 -14.88 -12.12 -18.03
CA LYS A 228 -14.58 -12.98 -19.19
C LYS A 228 -15.24 -12.45 -20.46
N GLY A 229 -14.41 -12.23 -21.52
CA GLY A 229 -14.84 -11.73 -22.81
C GLY A 229 -15.18 -10.23 -22.85
N ARG A 230 -14.91 -9.48 -21.78
CA ARG A 230 -15.24 -8.04 -21.74
C ARG A 230 -14.06 -7.14 -22.10
N SER A 231 -12.84 -7.54 -21.75
CA SER A 231 -11.61 -6.85 -22.12
C SER A 231 -10.43 -7.83 -22.11
N ARG A 232 -9.35 -7.48 -22.84
CA ARG A 232 -8.13 -8.30 -22.87
C ARG A 232 -7.48 -8.42 -21.46
N LEU A 233 -7.51 -7.35 -20.67
CA LEU A 233 -7.04 -7.36 -19.30
C LEU A 233 -7.94 -8.19 -18.41
N GLY A 234 -9.27 -8.05 -18.56
CA GLY A 234 -10.24 -8.88 -17.83
C GLY A 234 -10.08 -10.38 -18.09
N ASP A 235 -9.83 -10.77 -19.35
CA ASP A 235 -9.54 -12.16 -19.72
C ASP A 235 -8.25 -12.65 -19.07
N TYR A 236 -7.19 -11.84 -19.08
CA TYR A 236 -5.92 -12.17 -18.44
C TYR A 236 -6.07 -12.40 -16.93
N LEU A 237 -6.74 -11.49 -16.21
CA LEU A 237 -7.00 -11.62 -14.77
C LEU A 237 -7.88 -12.84 -14.45
N PHE A 238 -8.88 -13.12 -15.29
CA PHE A 238 -9.70 -14.31 -15.17
C PHE A 238 -8.88 -15.59 -15.33
N ASP A 239 -8.05 -15.67 -16.37
CA ASP A 239 -7.23 -16.85 -16.66
C ASP A 239 -6.19 -17.08 -15.53
N GLN A 240 -5.60 -16.02 -14.96
CA GLN A 240 -4.75 -16.14 -13.75
C GLN A 240 -5.52 -16.72 -12.55
N PHE A 241 -6.77 -16.30 -12.34
CA PHE A 241 -7.58 -16.84 -11.26
C PHE A 241 -7.87 -18.34 -11.47
N VAL A 242 -8.17 -18.76 -12.70
CA VAL A 242 -8.37 -20.17 -13.05
C VAL A 242 -7.14 -21.02 -12.69
N GLU A 243 -5.95 -20.57 -13.06
CA GLU A 243 -4.71 -21.30 -12.75
C GLU A 243 -4.43 -21.31 -11.25
N TYR A 244 -4.66 -20.20 -10.56
CA TYR A 244 -4.50 -20.11 -9.10
C TYR A 244 -5.46 -21.04 -8.36
N GLU A 245 -6.74 -21.08 -8.75
CA GLU A 245 -7.74 -21.97 -8.20
C GLU A 245 -7.34 -23.44 -8.37
N LYS A 246 -6.91 -23.87 -9.57
CA LYS A 246 -6.44 -25.24 -9.84
C LYS A 246 -5.36 -25.68 -8.86
N ILE A 247 -4.37 -24.81 -8.61
CA ILE A 247 -3.26 -25.09 -7.67
C ILE A 247 -3.81 -25.30 -6.24
N HIS A 248 -4.72 -24.43 -5.79
CA HIS A 248 -5.23 -24.42 -4.41
C HIS A 248 -6.33 -25.44 -4.16
N THR A 249 -6.94 -25.97 -5.22
CA THR A 249 -7.98 -27.01 -5.12
C THR A 249 -7.48 -28.39 -5.54
N GLN A 250 -6.20 -28.55 -5.86
CA GLN A 250 -5.62 -29.82 -6.26
C GLN A 250 -5.92 -30.92 -5.25
N GLY A 251 -6.49 -32.04 -5.72
CA GLY A 251 -6.87 -33.20 -4.89
C GLY A 251 -8.18 -33.03 -4.10
N LYS A 252 -8.89 -31.89 -4.22
CA LYS A 252 -10.14 -31.64 -3.47
C LYS A 252 -11.42 -31.99 -4.25
N GLY A 253 -11.28 -32.43 -5.51
CA GLY A 253 -12.42 -32.80 -6.36
C GLY A 253 -12.97 -31.62 -7.20
N PRO A 254 -13.71 -31.94 -8.31
CA PRO A 254 -14.05 -30.96 -9.35
C PRO A 254 -15.07 -29.90 -8.91
N ASN A 255 -15.83 -30.14 -7.84
CA ASN A 255 -16.87 -29.24 -7.34
C ASN A 255 -16.49 -28.61 -6.00
N TYR A 256 -15.20 -28.58 -5.64
CA TYR A 256 -14.76 -27.96 -4.40
C TYR A 256 -15.01 -26.46 -4.45
N PRO A 257 -15.81 -25.89 -3.51
CA PRO A 257 -16.07 -24.45 -3.51
C PRO A 257 -14.81 -23.69 -3.12
N TYR A 258 -14.39 -22.76 -3.99
CA TYR A 258 -13.20 -21.95 -3.78
C TYR A 258 -13.52 -20.47 -3.89
N SER A 259 -12.95 -19.68 -3.02
CA SER A 259 -12.94 -18.22 -3.10
C SER A 259 -11.57 -17.68 -2.72
N LYS A 260 -11.12 -16.66 -3.44
CA LYS A 260 -9.86 -15.94 -3.15
C LYS A 260 -10.19 -14.53 -2.67
N VAL A 261 -9.52 -14.08 -1.65
CA VAL A 261 -9.53 -12.67 -1.26
C VAL A 261 -8.65 -11.90 -2.25
N ILE A 262 -9.16 -10.81 -2.80
CA ILE A 262 -8.40 -9.85 -3.62
C ILE A 262 -7.98 -8.71 -2.69
N TRP A 263 -6.92 -8.96 -1.93
CA TRP A 263 -6.52 -8.15 -0.79
C TRP A 263 -6.22 -6.68 -1.15
N ASP A 264 -5.41 -6.48 -2.18
CA ASP A 264 -4.75 -5.21 -2.51
C ASP A 264 -5.69 -4.14 -3.03
N ILE A 265 -6.86 -4.53 -3.58
CA ILE A 265 -7.88 -3.57 -4.00
C ILE A 265 -8.41 -2.73 -2.83
N SER A 266 -8.20 -3.18 -1.59
CA SER A 266 -8.60 -2.46 -0.38
C SER A 266 -7.90 -1.10 -0.23
N VAL A 267 -6.62 -1.05 -0.57
CA VAL A 267 -5.81 0.19 -0.54
C VAL A 267 -6.31 1.18 -1.59
N ILE A 268 -6.60 0.69 -2.79
CA ILE A 268 -7.14 1.50 -3.88
C ILE A 268 -8.55 2.02 -3.52
N ALA A 269 -9.39 1.14 -2.98
CA ALA A 269 -10.75 1.48 -2.59
C ALA A 269 -10.81 2.61 -1.55
N TRP A 270 -9.86 2.66 -0.61
CA TRP A 270 -9.78 3.73 0.39
C TRP A 270 -9.56 5.11 -0.26
N ILE A 271 -8.84 5.20 -1.39
CA ILE A 271 -8.68 6.44 -2.16
C ILE A 271 -9.90 6.70 -3.04
N VAL A 272 -10.46 5.66 -3.68
CA VAL A 272 -11.59 5.80 -4.61
C VAL A 272 -12.82 6.34 -3.91
N ASP A 273 -13.25 5.70 -2.85
CA ASP A 273 -14.31 6.20 -1.97
C ASP A 273 -14.09 5.74 -0.52
N PRO A 274 -13.65 6.66 0.36
CA PRO A 274 -13.43 6.34 1.77
C PRO A 274 -14.66 5.81 2.52
N LYS A 275 -15.86 6.03 1.99
CA LYS A 275 -17.09 5.47 2.58
C LYS A 275 -17.17 3.96 2.43
N TRP A 276 -16.47 3.40 1.43
CA TRP A 276 -16.38 1.94 1.25
C TRP A 276 -15.33 1.29 2.15
N ALA A 277 -14.46 2.10 2.71
CA ALA A 277 -13.40 1.68 3.62
C ALA A 277 -13.40 2.53 4.91
N PRO A 278 -14.42 2.38 5.78
CA PRO A 278 -14.47 3.10 7.05
C PRO A 278 -13.17 2.96 7.82
N SER A 279 -12.74 4.04 8.45
CA SER A 279 -11.46 4.09 9.16
C SER A 279 -11.51 5.07 10.32
N GLU A 280 -10.67 4.88 11.33
CA GLU A 280 -10.59 5.71 12.53
C GLU A 280 -9.14 6.10 12.86
N LEU A 281 -8.98 7.16 13.64
CA LEU A 281 -7.69 7.58 14.18
C LEU A 281 -7.41 6.81 15.48
N VAL A 282 -6.22 6.23 15.55
CA VAL A 282 -5.74 5.51 16.73
C VAL A 282 -4.30 5.91 17.05
N THR A 283 -3.87 5.71 18.29
CA THR A 283 -2.45 5.84 18.64
C THR A 283 -1.65 4.76 17.94
N SER A 284 -0.55 5.13 17.27
CA SER A 284 0.36 4.18 16.61
C SER A 284 0.88 3.16 17.62
N PRO A 285 0.68 1.84 17.41
CA PRO A 285 1.21 0.83 18.32
C PRO A 285 2.71 0.65 18.13
N VAL A 286 3.36 0.02 19.11
CA VAL A 286 4.70 -0.55 18.94
C VAL A 286 4.56 -1.95 18.38
N LEU A 287 5.30 -2.25 17.32
CA LEU A 287 5.39 -3.58 16.74
C LEU A 287 6.57 -4.33 17.40
N THR A 288 6.25 -5.34 18.21
CA THR A 288 7.24 -6.10 19.01
C THR A 288 8.00 -7.15 18.18
N ASP A 289 9.13 -7.69 18.70
CA ASP A 289 9.92 -8.71 18.01
C ASP A 289 9.16 -10.05 17.84
N ASP A 290 8.21 -10.33 18.70
CA ASP A 290 7.33 -11.50 18.63
C ASP A 290 6.05 -11.24 17.79
N PHE A 291 6.06 -10.13 17.01
CA PHE A 291 4.95 -9.74 16.11
C PHE A 291 3.63 -9.51 16.85
N ARG A 292 3.65 -8.69 17.90
CA ARG A 292 2.45 -8.25 18.61
C ARG A 292 2.31 -6.75 18.55
N TRP A 293 1.08 -6.29 18.64
CA TRP A 293 0.73 -4.90 18.83
C TRP A 293 0.80 -4.56 20.32
N LYS A 294 1.72 -3.68 20.72
CA LYS A 294 1.80 -3.14 22.07
C LYS A 294 1.33 -1.69 22.07
N GLN A 295 0.33 -1.39 22.86
CA GLN A 295 -0.09 0.00 23.05
C GLN A 295 0.91 0.73 23.94
N GLU A 296 1.27 1.96 23.53
CA GLU A 296 2.17 2.83 24.25
C GLU A 296 1.67 4.27 24.16
N SER A 297 1.51 4.92 25.32
CA SER A 297 1.03 6.30 25.41
C SER A 297 2.06 7.30 24.85
N GLY A 298 1.58 8.45 24.38
CA GLY A 298 2.46 9.52 23.88
C GLY A 298 3.00 9.33 22.46
N ARG A 299 2.59 8.27 21.76
CA ARG A 299 2.92 8.10 20.33
C ARG A 299 1.98 8.93 19.45
N HIS A 300 2.42 9.18 18.21
CA HIS A 300 1.61 9.87 17.20
C HIS A 300 0.39 9.04 16.78
N GLN A 301 -0.56 9.69 16.12
CA GLN A 301 -1.72 9.01 15.56
C GLN A 301 -1.44 8.47 14.17
N ILE A 302 -2.10 7.36 13.85
CA ILE A 302 -2.25 6.78 12.52
C ILE A 302 -3.74 6.58 12.23
N ARG A 303 -4.12 6.38 10.98
CA ARG A 303 -5.46 5.96 10.61
C ARG A 303 -5.49 4.47 10.35
N VAL A 304 -6.54 3.79 10.80
CA VAL A 304 -6.70 2.34 10.61
C VAL A 304 -8.07 2.06 10.01
N ALA A 305 -8.11 1.32 8.90
CA ALA A 305 -9.37 0.86 8.33
C ALA A 305 -10.02 -0.18 9.24
N THR A 306 -11.34 -0.09 9.39
CA THR A 306 -12.13 -0.94 10.30
C THR A 306 -13.04 -1.91 9.57
N ASN A 307 -13.30 -1.68 8.28
CA ASN A 307 -14.12 -2.54 7.43
C ASN A 307 -13.86 -2.27 5.95
N MET A 308 -14.29 -3.17 5.07
CA MET A 308 -14.37 -3.02 3.62
C MET A 308 -15.77 -3.40 3.15
N LEU A 309 -16.46 -2.47 2.48
CA LEU A 309 -17.76 -2.73 1.88
C LEU A 309 -17.56 -3.41 0.52
N ARG A 310 -17.62 -4.74 0.54
CA ARG A 310 -17.28 -5.59 -0.61
C ARG A 310 -17.99 -5.21 -1.90
N ASP A 311 -19.32 -5.12 -1.86
CA ASP A 311 -20.11 -5.04 -3.08
C ASP A 311 -19.90 -3.76 -3.88
N PRO A 312 -19.91 -2.55 -3.31
CA PRO A 312 -19.58 -1.34 -4.07
C PRO A 312 -18.14 -1.33 -4.59
N ILE A 313 -17.18 -1.88 -3.84
CA ILE A 313 -15.77 -1.99 -4.28
C ILE A 313 -15.66 -2.87 -5.52
N PHE A 314 -16.22 -4.09 -5.48
CA PHE A 314 -16.18 -5.00 -6.63
C PHE A 314 -17.01 -4.49 -7.82
N HIS A 315 -18.13 -3.83 -7.56
CA HIS A 315 -18.92 -3.24 -8.65
C HIS A 315 -18.09 -2.21 -9.42
N ASP A 316 -17.46 -1.25 -8.74
CA ASP A 316 -16.63 -0.21 -9.36
C ASP A 316 -15.41 -0.82 -10.07
N LEU A 317 -14.71 -1.77 -9.42
CA LEU A 317 -13.58 -2.49 -10.00
C LEU A 317 -13.96 -3.19 -11.31
N PHE A 318 -15.03 -3.99 -11.30
CA PHE A 318 -15.44 -4.76 -12.46
C PHE A 318 -15.90 -3.88 -13.63
N GLU A 319 -16.62 -2.79 -13.35
CA GLU A 319 -17.02 -1.81 -14.37
C GLU A 319 -15.79 -1.18 -15.05
N LYS A 320 -14.76 -0.81 -14.29
CA LYS A 320 -13.52 -0.24 -14.80
C LYS A 320 -12.72 -1.26 -15.61
N LEU A 321 -12.55 -2.48 -15.10
CA LEU A 321 -11.85 -3.55 -15.82
C LEU A 321 -12.56 -3.96 -17.11
N ALA A 322 -13.88 -4.03 -17.10
CA ALA A 322 -14.68 -4.37 -18.29
C ALA A 322 -14.58 -3.32 -19.42
N ARG A 323 -14.26 -2.07 -19.08
CA ARG A 323 -14.08 -0.96 -20.04
C ARG A 323 -12.64 -0.76 -20.47
N SER A 324 -11.68 -1.45 -19.86
CA SER A 324 -10.26 -1.30 -20.19
C SER A 324 -9.96 -1.77 -21.61
N GLY A 325 -9.27 -0.92 -22.41
CA GLY A 325 -8.86 -1.26 -23.78
C GLY A 325 -9.94 -1.10 -24.85
N ARG A 326 -11.02 -0.34 -24.56
CA ARG A 326 -11.98 0.13 -25.57
C ARG A 326 -11.53 1.42 -26.21
#